data_156d40ff015389fe55fb497bc5e9e76d
#
_entry.id   156d40ff015389fe55fb497bc5e9e76d
#
_cell.length_a   1.000
_cell.length_b   1.000
_cell.length_c   1.000
_cell.angle_alpha   90.00
_cell.angle_beta   90.00
_cell.angle_gamma   90.00
#
_symmetry.space_group_name_H-M   'P 1'
#
loop_
_entity.id
_entity.type
_entity.pdbx_description
1 polymer ?
#
loop_
_entity_poly.entity_id
_entity_poly.type
_entity_poly.pdbx_seq_one_letter_code
_entity_poly.pdbx_strand_id
1 'polypeptide(L)'
;ATSWSSDNGETWSKVTLSNVPNNNSGTDAVTMSDGRHILIYNHFSTLPGTPKGPRTPLCIAISEDGINWKPILTLEDSPISQYSYPSIIQGKDGKLHAIYTWRRQRIKYTEIDLSKFK
;
A
#
# COMPACT_ATOMS: atom_id res chain seq x y z
N ALA A 1 -7.94 -3.62 7.12
CA ALA A 1 -8.84 -3.03 8.13
C ALA A 1 -8.37 -1.62 8.48
N THR A 2 -9.30 -0.74 8.80
CA THR A 2 -9.03 0.66 9.11
C THR A 2 -9.75 1.08 10.40
N SER A 3 -9.16 2.02 11.11
CA SER A 3 -9.76 2.72 12.23
C SER A 3 -9.30 4.18 12.17
N TRP A 4 -10.14 5.10 12.63
CA TRP A 4 -9.91 6.53 12.50
C TRP A 4 -9.91 7.20 13.86
N SER A 5 -9.04 8.19 14.03
CA SER A 5 -9.02 9.09 15.17
C SER A 5 -9.25 10.53 14.69
N SER A 6 -10.12 11.25 15.38
CA SER A 6 -10.37 12.68 15.16
C SER A 6 -9.81 13.57 16.28
N ASP A 7 -9.10 13.00 17.23
CA ASP A 7 -8.57 13.68 18.44
C ASP A 7 -7.07 13.39 18.66
N ASN A 8 -6.31 13.32 17.57
CA ASN A 8 -4.86 13.08 17.58
C ASN A 8 -4.46 11.75 18.21
N GLY A 9 -5.27 10.71 18.04
CA GLY A 9 -4.92 9.35 18.49
C GLY A 9 -5.36 9.02 19.91
N GLU A 10 -6.10 9.87 20.59
CA GLU A 10 -6.59 9.57 21.94
C GLU A 10 -7.73 8.56 21.92
N THR A 11 -8.65 8.69 20.97
CA THR A 11 -9.73 7.74 20.76
C THR A 11 -9.80 7.30 19.31
N TRP A 12 -10.35 6.10 19.07
CA TRP A 12 -10.38 5.48 17.75
C TRP A 12 -11.77 4.93 17.43
N SER A 13 -12.15 5.03 16.18
CA SER A 13 -13.38 4.44 15.70
C SER A 13 -13.33 2.91 15.74
N LYS A 14 -14.49 2.29 15.66
CA LYS A 14 -14.56 0.84 15.43
C LYS A 14 -13.79 0.47 14.15
N VAL A 15 -13.03 -0.63 14.23
CA VAL A 15 -12.31 -1.17 13.07
C VAL A 15 -13.28 -1.64 12.01
N THR A 16 -13.04 -1.24 10.75
CA THR A 16 -13.81 -1.64 9.57
C THR A 16 -12.90 -2.18 8.49
N LEU A 17 -13.45 -2.90 7.52
CA LEU A 17 -12.69 -3.36 6.36
C LEU A 17 -12.56 -2.23 5.35
N SER A 18 -11.36 -2.11 4.75
CA SER A 18 -11.16 -1.26 3.57
C SER A 18 -11.68 -1.95 2.31
N ASN A 19 -11.82 -1.21 1.23
CA ASN A 19 -12.25 -1.77 -0.06
C ASN A 19 -11.13 -2.43 -0.87
N VAL A 20 -9.90 -2.47 -0.34
CA VAL A 20 -8.80 -3.21 -0.96
C VAL A 20 -8.50 -4.49 -0.19
N PRO A 21 -8.14 -5.59 -0.88
CA PRO A 21 -7.76 -6.82 -0.20
C PRO A 21 -6.45 -6.63 0.56
N ASN A 22 -6.23 -7.47 1.56
CA ASN A 22 -4.99 -7.51 2.32
C ASN A 22 -4.64 -8.95 2.70
N ASN A 23 -3.37 -9.27 2.64
CA ASN A 23 -2.84 -10.60 2.95
C ASN A 23 -2.30 -10.70 4.39
N ASN A 24 -2.64 -9.74 5.24
CA ASN A 24 -2.15 -9.63 6.62
C ASN A 24 -0.61 -9.43 6.69
N SER A 25 -0.09 -8.57 5.83
CA SER A 25 1.32 -8.17 5.82
C SER A 25 1.45 -6.64 5.86
N GLY A 26 2.68 -6.16 6.06
CA GLY A 26 2.97 -4.74 6.18
C GLY A 26 2.57 -3.95 4.94
N THR A 27 2.02 -2.78 5.16
CA THR A 27 1.72 -1.76 4.15
C THR A 27 2.33 -0.44 4.57
N ASP A 28 2.43 0.50 3.64
CA ASP A 28 2.79 1.88 3.94
C ASP A 28 1.94 2.83 3.11
N ALA A 29 1.80 4.04 3.56
CA ALA A 29 0.99 5.05 2.89
C ALA A 29 1.62 6.43 3.02
N VAL A 30 1.34 7.30 2.06
CA VAL A 30 1.77 8.70 2.08
C VAL A 30 0.66 9.59 1.56
N THR A 31 0.49 10.76 2.17
CA THR A 31 -0.36 11.83 1.65
C THR A 31 0.51 12.73 0.79
N MET A 32 0.12 12.87 -0.47
CA MET A 32 0.82 13.73 -1.42
C MET A 32 0.54 15.20 -1.18
N SER A 33 1.36 16.07 -1.76
CA SER A 33 1.23 17.53 -1.64
C SER A 33 -0.09 18.07 -2.20
N ASP A 34 -0.74 17.33 -3.11
CA ASP A 34 -2.06 17.69 -3.67
C ASP A 34 -3.25 17.18 -2.83
N GLY A 35 -2.98 16.51 -1.71
CA GLY A 35 -4.00 16.01 -0.78
C GLY A 35 -4.46 14.58 -1.04
N ARG A 36 -4.10 13.97 -2.17
CA ARG A 36 -4.43 12.57 -2.44
C ARG A 36 -3.53 11.64 -1.62
N HIS A 37 -4.02 10.44 -1.38
CA HIS A 37 -3.33 9.42 -0.59
C HIS A 37 -2.88 8.27 -1.47
N ILE A 38 -1.69 7.76 -1.20
CA ILE A 38 -1.12 6.60 -1.88
C ILE A 38 -0.91 5.49 -0.86
N LEU A 39 -1.29 4.28 -1.23
CA LEU A 39 -1.07 3.06 -0.45
C LEU A 39 -0.21 2.11 -1.27
N ILE A 40 0.84 1.57 -0.66
CA ILE A 40 1.62 0.45 -1.21
C ILE A 40 1.35 -0.80 -0.37
N TYR A 41 0.93 -1.90 -1.03
CA TYR A 41 0.38 -3.07 -0.36
C TYR A 41 0.40 -4.31 -1.24
N ASN A 42 0.20 -5.47 -0.64
CA ASN A 42 -0.03 -6.70 -1.40
C ASN A 42 -1.54 -6.85 -1.70
N HIS A 43 -1.88 -6.85 -2.99
CA HIS A 43 -3.26 -6.97 -3.46
C HIS A 43 -3.67 -8.45 -3.50
N PHE A 44 -3.88 -9.03 -2.33
CA PHE A 44 -4.27 -10.42 -2.17
C PHE A 44 -5.12 -10.60 -0.91
N SER A 45 -6.23 -11.32 -1.03
CA SER A 45 -7.06 -11.68 0.12
C SER A 45 -6.67 -13.04 0.66
N THR A 46 -6.56 -13.14 1.98
CA THR A 46 -6.38 -14.44 2.62
C THR A 46 -7.65 -15.28 2.50
N LEU A 47 -7.50 -16.59 2.36
CA LEU A 47 -8.63 -17.51 2.43
C LEU A 47 -9.12 -17.63 3.89
N PRO A 48 -10.43 -17.91 4.10
CA PRO A 48 -10.95 -18.17 5.43
C PRO A 48 -10.14 -19.25 6.17
N GLY A 49 -9.77 -18.99 7.42
CA GLY A 49 -8.98 -19.90 8.23
C GLY A 49 -7.47 -19.87 7.99
N THR A 50 -6.98 -19.06 7.04
CA THR A 50 -5.55 -18.85 6.84
C THR A 50 -5.13 -17.51 7.45
N PRO A 51 -4.08 -17.49 8.32
CA PRO A 51 -3.66 -16.24 8.97
C PRO A 51 -2.85 -15.32 8.04
N LYS A 52 -2.29 -15.85 6.96
CA LYS A 52 -1.46 -15.10 6.01
C LYS A 52 -1.70 -15.59 4.60
N GLY A 53 -1.58 -14.65 3.63
CA GLY A 53 -1.53 -14.95 2.21
C GLY A 53 -0.12 -14.76 1.64
N PRO A 54 0.11 -15.14 0.37
CA PRO A 54 1.35 -14.81 -0.32
C PRO A 54 1.58 -13.31 -0.37
N ARG A 55 2.86 -12.89 -0.36
CA ARG A 55 3.24 -11.48 -0.41
C ARG A 55 3.49 -11.03 -1.86
N THR A 56 2.49 -11.26 -2.68
CA THR A 56 2.43 -10.92 -4.10
C THR A 56 0.97 -10.84 -4.52
N PRO A 57 0.59 -10.00 -5.51
CA PRO A 57 1.41 -8.93 -6.10
C PRO A 57 1.66 -7.77 -5.15
N LEU A 58 2.65 -6.93 -5.43
CA LEU A 58 2.86 -5.65 -4.76
C LEU A 58 2.31 -4.54 -5.64
N CYS A 59 1.35 -3.79 -5.10
CA CYS A 59 0.56 -2.81 -5.85
C CYS A 59 0.55 -1.44 -5.19
N ILE A 60 0.21 -0.44 -6.00
CA ILE A 60 -0.10 0.92 -5.58
C ILE A 60 -1.60 1.15 -5.76
N ALA A 61 -2.24 1.72 -4.76
CA ALA A 61 -3.58 2.27 -4.86
C ALA A 61 -3.59 3.75 -4.50
N ILE A 62 -4.55 4.47 -5.05
CA ILE A 62 -4.76 5.90 -4.81
C ILE A 62 -6.14 6.13 -4.20
N SER A 63 -6.24 7.14 -3.34
CA SER A 63 -7.51 7.56 -2.74
C SER A 63 -7.54 9.09 -2.59
N GLU A 64 -8.70 9.68 -2.79
CA GLU A 64 -8.93 11.11 -2.53
C GLU A 64 -9.40 11.36 -1.09
N ASP A 65 -10.01 10.36 -0.46
CA ASP A 65 -10.67 10.49 0.85
C ASP A 65 -10.04 9.59 1.95
N GLY A 66 -9.07 8.75 1.59
CA GLY A 66 -8.48 7.78 2.51
C GLY A 66 -9.36 6.57 2.84
N ILE A 67 -10.57 6.51 2.26
CA ILE A 67 -11.58 5.47 2.51
C ILE A 67 -11.75 4.59 1.27
N ASN A 68 -11.95 5.24 0.12
CA ASN A 68 -12.17 4.57 -1.16
C ASN A 68 -10.85 4.52 -1.94
N TRP A 69 -10.29 3.32 -2.07
CA TRP A 69 -9.02 3.09 -2.73
C TRP A 69 -9.20 2.51 -4.11
N LYS A 70 -8.46 3.04 -5.08
CA LYS A 70 -8.43 2.56 -6.46
C LYS A 70 -7.03 2.04 -6.78
N PRO A 71 -6.88 0.74 -7.06
CA PRO A 71 -5.60 0.21 -7.55
C PRO A 71 -5.24 0.84 -8.89
N ILE A 72 -3.99 1.30 -9.03
CA ILE A 72 -3.53 2.01 -10.24
C ILE A 72 -2.29 1.39 -10.88
N LEU A 73 -1.48 0.65 -10.11
CA LEU A 73 -0.22 0.13 -10.62
C LEU A 73 0.17 -1.16 -9.89
N THR A 74 0.67 -2.12 -10.65
CA THR A 74 1.34 -3.32 -10.12
C THR A 74 2.84 -3.16 -10.30
N LEU A 75 3.58 -3.17 -9.19
CA LEU A 75 5.05 -3.06 -9.20
C LEU A 75 5.71 -4.40 -9.43
N GLU A 76 5.18 -5.44 -8.80
CA GLU A 76 5.69 -6.80 -8.83
C GLU A 76 4.53 -7.80 -8.83
N ASP A 77 4.62 -8.85 -9.64
CA ASP A 77 3.53 -9.82 -9.80
C ASP A 77 3.95 -11.29 -9.88
N SER A 78 5.23 -11.58 -9.64
CA SER A 78 5.68 -12.98 -9.68
C SER A 78 5.00 -13.80 -8.58
N PRO A 79 4.30 -14.90 -8.94
CA PRO A 79 3.52 -15.68 -7.97
C PRO A 79 4.39 -16.51 -7.01
N ILE A 80 5.64 -16.74 -7.35
CA ILE A 80 6.57 -17.57 -6.56
C ILE A 80 7.44 -16.75 -5.62
N SER A 81 7.21 -15.43 -5.53
CA SER A 81 8.12 -14.53 -4.84
C SER A 81 7.43 -13.77 -3.73
N GLN A 82 8.25 -13.20 -2.86
CA GLN A 82 7.80 -12.35 -1.77
C GLN A 82 8.26 -10.92 -1.99
N TYR A 83 7.32 -9.97 -1.92
CA TYR A 83 7.55 -8.54 -1.96
C TYR A 83 6.90 -7.95 -0.72
N SER A 84 7.71 -7.47 0.22
CA SER A 84 7.23 -7.18 1.57
C SER A 84 7.92 -5.97 2.18
N TYR A 85 7.36 -5.51 3.30
CA TYR A 85 7.85 -4.38 4.08
C TYR A 85 8.10 -3.13 3.23
N PRO A 86 7.10 -2.69 2.46
CA PRO A 86 7.25 -1.50 1.63
C PRO A 86 7.34 -0.24 2.48
N SER A 87 8.05 0.75 1.96
CA SER A 87 8.01 2.13 2.44
C SER A 87 7.92 3.07 1.26
N ILE A 88 7.13 4.13 1.35
CA ILE A 88 6.88 5.05 0.26
C ILE A 88 6.87 6.50 0.75
N ILE A 89 7.48 7.38 -0.04
CA ILE A 89 7.45 8.82 0.20
C ILE A 89 7.16 9.55 -1.12
N GLN A 90 6.71 10.81 -1.02
CA GLN A 90 6.74 11.74 -2.15
C GLN A 90 8.02 12.58 -2.04
N GLY A 91 8.81 12.62 -3.09
CA GLY A 91 10.01 13.45 -3.19
C GLY A 91 9.69 14.91 -3.52
N LYS A 92 10.68 15.77 -3.40
CA LYS A 92 10.57 17.19 -3.78
C LYS A 92 10.31 17.38 -5.27
N ASP A 93 10.63 16.37 -6.09
CA ASP A 93 10.36 16.32 -7.52
C ASP A 93 8.88 16.00 -7.84
N GLY A 94 8.04 15.76 -6.82
CA GLY A 94 6.65 15.37 -6.96
C GLY A 94 6.42 13.89 -7.26
N LYS A 95 7.47 13.14 -7.53
CA LYS A 95 7.39 11.70 -7.80
C LYS A 95 7.31 10.90 -6.50
N LEU A 96 6.81 9.68 -6.60
CA LEU A 96 6.84 8.72 -5.51
C LEU A 96 8.13 7.91 -5.54
N HIS A 97 8.68 7.66 -4.37
CA HIS A 97 9.88 6.85 -4.18
C HIS A 97 9.53 5.73 -3.21
N ALA A 98 9.68 4.50 -3.65
CA ALA A 98 9.35 3.32 -2.86
C ALA A 98 10.56 2.39 -2.73
N ILE A 99 10.69 1.78 -1.57
CA ILE A 99 11.63 0.69 -1.33
C ILE A 99 10.85 -0.49 -0.72
N TYR A 100 11.29 -1.69 -1.02
CA TYR A 100 10.68 -2.90 -0.47
C TYR A 100 11.64 -4.08 -0.53
N THR A 101 11.40 -5.07 0.31
CA THR A 101 12.10 -6.35 0.24
C THR A 101 11.70 -7.10 -1.03
N TRP A 102 12.68 -7.40 -1.87
CA TRP A 102 12.51 -8.14 -3.11
C TRP A 102 13.01 -9.58 -2.93
N ARG A 103 12.07 -10.53 -2.91
CA ARG A 103 12.32 -11.97 -2.85
C ARG A 103 13.19 -12.41 -1.66
N ARG A 104 13.20 -11.64 -0.57
CA ARG A 104 14.11 -11.84 0.58
C ARG A 104 15.59 -11.87 0.22
N GLN A 105 15.97 -11.35 -0.94
CA GLN A 105 17.35 -11.37 -1.45
C GLN A 105 17.99 -9.98 -1.45
N ARG A 106 17.19 -8.94 -1.60
CA ARG A 106 17.67 -7.56 -1.69
C ARG A 106 16.58 -6.55 -1.36
N ILE A 107 16.97 -5.30 -1.20
CA ILE A 107 16.07 -4.15 -1.17
C ILE A 107 16.00 -3.62 -2.60
N LYS A 108 14.77 -3.44 -3.12
CA LYS A 108 14.53 -2.83 -4.42
C LYS A 108 13.99 -1.42 -4.24
N TYR A 109 14.52 -0.49 -5.01
CA TYR A 109 14.03 0.88 -5.13
C TYR A 109 13.27 1.06 -6.42
N THR A 110 12.14 1.78 -6.35
CA THR A 110 11.33 2.11 -7.52
C THR A 110 10.88 3.56 -7.46
N GLU A 111 11.05 4.29 -8.57
CA GLU A 111 10.52 5.62 -8.76
C GLU A 111 9.22 5.54 -9.58
N ILE A 112 8.18 6.27 -9.15
CA ILE A 112 6.87 6.25 -9.80
C ILE A 112 6.47 7.69 -10.13
N ASP A 113 6.25 7.96 -11.40
CA ASP A 113 5.76 9.24 -11.90
C ASP A 113 4.25 9.13 -12.15
N LEU A 114 3.45 9.67 -11.23
CA LEU A 114 1.99 9.62 -11.31
C LEU A 114 1.39 10.47 -12.42
N SER A 115 2.14 11.39 -13.02
CA SER A 115 1.65 12.17 -14.16
C SER A 115 1.29 11.28 -15.36
N LYS A 116 1.83 10.08 -15.39
CA LYS A 116 1.54 9.06 -16.42
C LYS A 116 0.29 8.23 -16.15
N PHE A 117 -0.29 8.35 -14.96
CA PHE A 117 -1.47 7.60 -14.53
C PHE A 117 -2.60 8.57 -14.21
N LYS A 118 -3.39 8.90 -15.22
CA LYS A 118 -4.58 9.75 -15.07
C LYS A 118 -5.85 8.93 -15.07
#